data_dd1acd8ca9980c30149d1122fcce0559
#
_entry.id   dd1acd8ca9980c30149d1122fcce0559
#
_cell.length_a   1.000
_cell.length_b   1.000
_cell.length_c   1.000
_cell.angle_alpha   90.00
_cell.angle_beta   90.00
_cell.angle_gamma   90.00
#
_symmetry.space_group_name_H-M   'P 1'
#
loop_
_entity.id
_entity.type
_entity.pdbx_description
1 polymer ?
#
loop_
_entity_poly.entity_id
_entity_poly.type
_entity_poly.pdbx_seq_one_letter_code
_entity_poly.pdbx_strand_id
1 'polypeptide(L)' 'MKVEEIRKMSDEELSSELASLKEELFKLRFQHATNQLDNTAQIAQVKRDIARVMTIQREKQLVSQSTDT' A
#
# COMPACT_ATOMS: atom_id res chain seq x y z
N MET A 1 -6.26 -6.15 3.26
CA MET A 1 -4.91 -6.55 3.73
C MET A 1 -4.83 -6.51 5.23
N LYS A 2 -4.31 -7.56 5.82
CA LYS A 2 -4.12 -7.60 7.27
C LYS A 2 -2.71 -7.13 7.61
N VAL A 3 -2.59 -6.31 8.65
CA VAL A 3 -1.30 -5.76 9.09
C VAL A 3 -0.31 -6.89 9.40
N GLU A 4 -0.77 -7.98 9.99
CA GLU A 4 0.07 -9.13 10.31
C GLU A 4 0.74 -9.73 9.09
N GLU A 5 0.00 -9.81 7.97
CA GLU A 5 0.53 -10.32 6.72
C GLU A 5 1.60 -9.38 6.16
N ILE A 6 1.33 -8.08 6.23
CA ILE A 6 2.26 -7.07 5.75
C ILE A 6 3.57 -7.12 6.54
N ARG A 7 3.49 -7.30 7.86
CA ARG A 7 4.67 -7.36 8.72
C ARG A 7 5.58 -8.54 8.44
N LYS A 8 5.03 -9.60 7.86
CA LYS A 8 5.81 -10.79 7.49
C LYS A 8 6.56 -10.62 6.17
N MET A 9 6.23 -9.60 5.40
CA MET A 9 6.86 -9.36 4.10
C MET A 9 8.26 -8.79 4.26
N SER A 10 9.15 -9.18 3.33
CA SER A 10 10.49 -8.59 3.23
C SER A 10 10.38 -7.17 2.66
N ASP A 11 11.46 -6.40 2.74
CA ASP A 11 11.50 -5.05 2.19
C ASP A 11 11.22 -5.04 0.69
N GLU A 12 11.75 -6.03 -0.04
CA GLU A 12 11.51 -6.17 -1.47
C GLU A 12 10.05 -6.47 -1.76
N GLU A 13 9.44 -7.36 -0.97
CA GLU A 13 8.03 -7.70 -1.11
C GLU A 13 7.15 -6.49 -0.82
N LEU A 14 7.49 -5.70 0.21
CA LEU A 14 6.74 -4.49 0.54
C LEU A 14 6.82 -3.46 -0.58
N SER A 15 8.00 -3.27 -1.16
CA SER A 15 8.17 -2.35 -2.29
C SER A 15 7.36 -2.79 -3.50
N SER A 16 7.38 -4.08 -3.80
CA SER A 16 6.62 -4.67 -4.90
C SER A 16 5.12 -4.51 -4.69
N GLU A 17 4.66 -4.80 -3.48
CA GLU A 17 3.24 -4.66 -3.12
C GLU A 17 2.79 -3.21 -3.23
N LEU A 18 3.62 -2.28 -2.75
CA LEU A 18 3.31 -0.85 -2.83
C LEU A 18 3.20 -0.40 -4.29
N ALA A 19 4.10 -0.85 -5.15
CA ALA A 19 4.04 -0.53 -6.57
C ALA A 19 2.76 -1.06 -7.22
N SER A 20 2.38 -2.31 -6.91
CA SER A 20 1.14 -2.91 -7.38
C SER A 20 -0.09 -2.13 -6.95
N LEU A 21 -0.12 -1.73 -5.68
CA LEU A 21 -1.25 -0.99 -5.13
C LEU A 21 -1.37 0.40 -5.76
N LYS A 22 -0.26 1.07 -6.01
CA LYS A 22 -0.26 2.37 -6.68
C LYS A 22 -0.77 2.26 -8.12
N GLU A 23 -0.37 1.21 -8.80
CA GLU A 23 -0.83 0.92 -10.15
C GLU A 23 -2.33 0.66 -10.18
N GLU A 24 -2.82 -0.12 -9.24
CA GLU A 24 -4.24 -0.40 -9.09
C GLU A 24 -5.03 0.87 -8.79
N LEU A 25 -4.50 1.72 -7.91
CA LEU A 25 -5.13 2.99 -7.59
C LEU A 25 -5.25 3.89 -8.83
N PHE A 26 -4.19 3.96 -9.62
CA PHE A 26 -4.19 4.74 -10.85
C PHE A 26 -5.26 4.23 -11.81
N LYS A 27 -5.34 2.92 -11.98
CA LYS A 27 -6.33 2.28 -12.83
C LYS A 27 -7.76 2.59 -12.38
N LEU A 28 -8.02 2.47 -11.10
CA LEU A 28 -9.35 2.75 -10.53
C LEU A 28 -9.73 4.22 -10.68
N ARG A 29 -8.78 5.13 -10.49
CA ARG A 29 -9.01 6.56 -10.68
C ARG A 29 -9.34 6.87 -12.14
N PHE A 30 -8.65 6.23 -13.06
CA PHE A 30 -8.92 6.38 -14.48
C PHE A 30 -10.32 5.89 -14.82
N GLN A 31 -10.72 4.73 -14.32
CA GLN A 31 -12.06 4.18 -14.52
C GLN A 31 -13.13 5.10 -13.97
N HIS A 32 -12.89 5.69 -12.82
CA HIS A 32 -13.82 6.64 -12.20
C HIS A 32 -13.95 7.89 -13.08
N ALA A 33 -12.83 8.42 -13.56
CA ALA A 33 -12.82 9.62 -14.41
C ALA A 33 -13.56 9.43 -15.70
N THR A 34 -13.60 8.20 -16.23
CA THR A 34 -14.30 7.87 -17.48
C THR A 34 -15.71 7.32 -17.26
N ASN A 35 -16.23 7.43 -16.03
CA ASN A 35 -17.57 6.95 -15.64
C ASN A 35 -17.76 5.44 -15.78
N GLN A 36 -16.66 4.68 -15.76
CA GLN A 36 -16.71 3.22 -15.80
C GLN A 36 -16.77 2.59 -14.42
N LEU A 37 -16.62 3.40 -13.38
CA LEU A 37 -16.62 2.95 -11.98
C LEU A 37 -17.71 3.70 -11.23
N ASP A 38 -18.77 2.98 -10.84
CA ASP A 38 -19.91 3.57 -10.13
C ASP A 38 -19.65 3.72 -8.63
N ASN A 39 -18.79 2.88 -8.08
CA ASN A 39 -18.54 2.83 -6.63
C ASN A 39 -17.09 3.17 -6.31
N THR A 40 -16.88 4.22 -5.53
CA THR A 40 -15.55 4.68 -5.14
C THR A 40 -14.98 3.95 -3.92
N ALA A 41 -15.72 3.00 -3.35
CA ALA A 41 -15.27 2.26 -2.16
C ALA A 41 -13.97 1.50 -2.43
N GLN A 42 -13.77 1.00 -3.65
CA GLN A 42 -12.54 0.31 -4.04
C GLN A 42 -11.34 1.24 -3.99
N ILE A 43 -11.52 2.50 -4.42
CA ILE A 43 -10.46 3.50 -4.37
C ILE A 43 -10.05 3.76 -2.92
N ALA A 44 -11.03 3.93 -2.04
CA ALA A 44 -10.78 4.13 -0.60
C ALA A 44 -10.04 2.95 0.01
N GLN A 45 -10.43 1.72 -0.36
CA GLN A 45 -9.80 0.51 0.16
C GLN A 45 -8.34 0.41 -0.28
N VAL A 46 -8.04 0.69 -1.55
CA VAL A 46 -6.68 0.65 -2.08
C VAL A 46 -5.82 1.72 -1.39
N LYS A 47 -6.36 2.91 -1.18
CA LYS A 47 -5.65 3.97 -0.45
C LYS A 47 -5.28 3.54 0.97
N ARG A 48 -6.19 2.86 1.67
CA ARG A 48 -5.93 2.34 3.01
C ARG A 48 -4.83 1.30 3.00
N ASP A 49 -4.86 0.41 2.00
CA ASP A 49 -3.84 -0.63 1.87
C ASP A 49 -2.47 -0.01 1.61
N ILE A 50 -2.40 1.00 0.74
CA ILE A 50 -1.17 1.74 0.48
C ILE A 50 -0.64 2.35 1.76
N ALA A 51 -1.51 3.00 2.54
CA ALA A 51 -1.12 3.63 3.80
C ALA A 51 -0.57 2.60 4.79
N ARG A 52 -1.19 1.42 4.87
CA ARG A 52 -0.74 0.34 5.75
C ARG A 52 0.64 -0.16 5.35
N VAL A 53 0.85 -0.40 4.05
CA VAL A 53 2.15 -0.89 3.56
C VAL A 53 3.23 0.16 3.82
N MET A 54 2.96 1.42 3.54
CA MET A 54 3.90 2.51 3.79
C MET A 54 4.25 2.63 5.27
N THR A 55 3.25 2.50 6.14
CA THR A 55 3.45 2.57 7.58
C THR A 55 4.36 1.45 8.07
N ILE A 56 4.13 0.23 7.60
CA ILE A 56 4.96 -0.92 7.98
C ILE A 56 6.39 -0.77 7.46
N GLN A 57 6.55 -0.28 6.23
CA GLN A 57 7.88 0.00 5.69
C GLN A 57 8.63 0.99 6.58
N ARG A 58 7.95 2.04 6.99
CA ARG A 58 8.55 3.07 7.84
C ARG A 58 8.91 2.51 9.22
N GLU A 59 8.04 1.70 9.81
CA GLU A 59 8.33 1.03 11.07
C GLU A 59 9.59 0.20 11.00
N LYS A 60 9.76 -0.57 9.93
CA LYS A 60 10.93 -1.42 9.73
C LYS A 60 12.20 -0.59 9.57
N GLN A 61 12.11 0.53 8.87
CA GLN A 61 13.25 1.44 8.72
C GLN A 61 13.64 2.07 10.05
N LEU A 62 12.66 2.47 10.85
CA LEU A 62 12.91 3.06 12.16
C LEU A 62 13.56 2.08 13.12
N VAL A 63 13.10 0.82 13.12
CA VAL A 63 13.69 -0.24 13.93
C VAL A 63 15.14 -0.47 13.51
N SER A 64 15.40 -0.52 12.21
CA SER A 64 16.74 -0.69 11.68
C SER A 64 17.66 0.47 12.10
N GLN A 65 17.15 1.70 12.06
CA GLN A 65 17.91 2.88 12.49
C GLN A 65 18.16 2.87 14.00
N SER A 66 17.19 2.39 14.78
CA SER A 66 17.32 2.31 16.24
C SER A 66 18.41 1.33 16.67
N THR A 67 18.63 0.28 15.91
CA THR A 67 19.66 -0.72 16.23
C THR A 67 21.07 -0.23 15.91
N ASP A 68 21.18 0.80 15.07
CA ASP A 68 22.47 1.37 14.69
C ASP A 68 23.00 2.39 15.71
N THR A 69 22.18 2.76 16.68
CA THR A 69 22.59 3.65 17.74
C THR A 69 22.93 2.88 19.00
#